data_d702ffb2a4a7d73f7c37f7538fdc9b35
#
_entry.id   d702ffb2a4a7d73f7c37f7538fdc9b35
#
_cell.length_a   1.000
_cell.length_b   1.000
_cell.length_c   1.000
_cell.angle_alpha   90.00
_cell.angle_beta   90.00
_cell.angle_gamma   90.00
#
_symmetry.space_group_name_H-M   'P 1'
#
loop_
_entity.id
_entity.type
_entity.pdbx_description
1 polymer ?
#
loop_
_entity_poly.entity_id
_entity_poly.type
_entity_poly.pdbx_seq_one_letter_code
_entity_poly.pdbx_strand_id
1 'polypeptide(L)'
;LIIEKRLPLERMPRKLGTSKVAVLSCPLEIEDSVLSAEIEISTPEQYQKFIDAEQQRIEQIIDKVKSSGADVIFCAEGIESRVLHSLADSGIFAMSGLERPMAEDIAEACAAKLCDHLDDLSASLGSIEGLEHQRLEGAEGVKERLIIEVGENTGIVTVQVGGTDGVAAEEIIRGLFDSLRSACMAKEDNSIILGGGSLHMAASLKVREAAESCPGRERLAMEAFARALEAIPAALASNAGEDKIDALLELRSLHRSGNSNSGITQSGKPGEIDSAWLPTYTLEHSISAACESA
;
A
#
# COMPACT_ATOMS: atom_id res chain seq x y z
N LEU A 1 2.04 -1.27 13.66
CA LEU A 1 1.00 -1.08 12.66
C LEU A 1 -0.01 -0.03 13.15
N ILE A 2 -0.48 0.84 12.26
CA ILE A 2 -1.48 1.88 12.60
C ILE A 2 -2.67 1.71 11.66
N ILE A 3 -3.88 1.68 12.24
CA ILE A 3 -5.14 1.54 11.51
C ILE A 3 -6.02 2.74 11.85
N GLU A 4 -6.46 3.50 10.86
CA GLU A 4 -7.39 4.61 11.06
C GLU A 4 -8.83 4.08 11.05
N LYS A 5 -9.35 3.73 12.22
CA LYS A 5 -10.70 3.24 12.38
C LYS A 5 -11.26 3.57 13.76
N ARG A 6 -12.56 3.80 13.83
CA ARG A 6 -13.28 4.04 15.08
C ARG A 6 -13.48 2.74 15.86
N LEU A 7 -13.52 2.87 17.19
CA LEU A 7 -13.93 1.76 18.04
C LEU A 7 -15.35 1.35 17.73
N PRO A 8 -15.62 0.06 17.53
CA PRO A 8 -16.98 -0.44 17.30
C PRO A 8 -17.92 -0.19 18.48
N LEU A 9 -17.39 -0.27 19.70
CA LEU A 9 -18.11 0.00 20.95
C LEU A 9 -17.23 0.80 21.92
N GLU A 10 -17.81 1.81 22.58
CA GLU A 10 -17.08 2.65 23.55
C GLU A 10 -16.53 1.88 24.76
N ARG A 11 -17.15 0.76 25.11
CA ARG A 11 -16.73 -0.11 26.22
C ARG A 11 -15.65 -1.14 25.87
N MET A 12 -15.20 -1.19 24.60
CA MET A 12 -14.07 -2.01 24.21
C MET A 12 -12.80 -1.59 24.96
N PRO A 13 -11.91 -2.54 25.30
CA PRO A 13 -10.60 -2.21 25.86
C PRO A 13 -9.85 -1.25 24.94
N ARG A 14 -9.42 -0.10 25.47
CA ARG A 14 -8.67 0.89 24.69
C ARG A 14 -7.16 0.67 24.73
N LYS A 15 -6.70 -0.11 25.69
CA LYS A 15 -5.29 -0.44 25.85
C LYS A 15 -5.16 -1.86 26.34
N LEU A 16 -4.35 -2.63 25.64
CA LEU A 16 -3.97 -4.00 25.99
C LEU A 16 -2.45 -4.09 25.92
N GLY A 17 -1.86 -4.91 26.80
CA GLY A 17 -0.45 -5.30 26.73
C GLY A 17 -0.27 -6.49 25.79
N THR A 18 0.74 -7.31 26.07
CA THR A 18 1.00 -8.55 25.32
C THR A 18 -0.26 -9.40 25.24
N SER A 19 -0.75 -9.65 24.04
CA SER A 19 -2.04 -10.28 23.80
C SER A 19 -1.99 -11.21 22.59
N LYS A 20 -2.86 -12.22 22.61
CA LYS A 20 -3.04 -13.15 21.48
C LYS A 20 -4.05 -12.57 20.50
N VAL A 21 -3.71 -12.62 19.23
CA VAL A 21 -4.50 -12.05 18.14
C VAL A 21 -5.04 -13.13 17.23
N ALA A 22 -6.30 -13.05 16.91
CA ALA A 22 -6.95 -13.82 15.84
C ALA A 22 -7.34 -12.90 14.71
N VAL A 23 -7.09 -13.31 13.47
CA VAL A 23 -7.51 -12.60 12.26
C VAL A 23 -8.43 -13.49 11.44
N LEU A 24 -9.65 -13.00 11.20
CA LEU A 24 -10.73 -13.75 10.55
C LEU A 24 -11.05 -13.15 9.19
N SER A 25 -11.21 -14.02 8.19
CA SER A 25 -11.79 -13.67 6.89
C SER A 25 -13.27 -14.03 6.79
N CYS A 26 -13.78 -14.86 7.71
CA CYS A 26 -15.20 -15.22 7.78
C CYS A 26 -15.97 -14.27 8.71
N PRO A 27 -17.27 -14.04 8.46
CA PRO A 27 -18.12 -13.24 9.32
C PRO A 27 -18.34 -13.93 10.66
N LEU A 28 -18.45 -13.14 11.72
CA LEU A 28 -18.96 -13.55 13.02
C LEU A 28 -20.44 -13.21 13.12
N GLU A 29 -21.19 -13.66 12.15
CA GLU A 29 -22.64 -13.44 12.02
C GLU A 29 -23.33 -14.79 11.94
N ILE A 30 -24.63 -14.80 12.23
CA ILE A 30 -25.45 -15.96 11.95
C ILE A 30 -25.61 -16.02 10.42
N GLU A 31 -24.99 -16.98 9.77
CA GLU A 31 -25.27 -17.23 8.36
C GLU A 31 -26.78 -17.47 8.23
N ASP A 32 -27.47 -16.56 7.54
CA ASP A 32 -28.77 -16.86 6.97
C ASP A 32 -28.54 -18.06 6.07
N SER A 33 -29.04 -19.22 6.52
CA SER A 33 -28.85 -20.48 5.78
C SER A 33 -29.16 -20.21 4.31
N VAL A 34 -28.22 -20.52 3.42
CA VAL A 34 -28.28 -20.32 1.96
C VAL A 34 -29.49 -21.00 1.28
N LEU A 35 -30.25 -21.71 2.03
CA LEU A 35 -31.62 -22.13 1.72
C LEU A 35 -32.51 -20.95 2.05
N SER A 36 -32.87 -20.16 1.04
CA SER A 36 -34.03 -19.27 1.00
C SER A 36 -35.33 -20.09 1.16
N ALA A 37 -35.42 -20.87 2.21
CA ALA A 37 -36.67 -21.41 2.68
C ALA A 37 -37.35 -20.25 3.42
N GLU A 38 -38.34 -19.65 2.80
CA GLU A 38 -39.32 -18.86 3.53
C GLU A 38 -39.90 -19.76 4.64
N ILE A 39 -39.40 -19.55 5.87
CA ILE A 39 -39.93 -20.24 7.03
C ILE A 39 -41.19 -19.49 7.40
N GLU A 40 -42.35 -20.01 6.97
CA GLU A 40 -43.63 -19.52 7.42
C GLU A 40 -43.79 -19.85 8.91
N ILE A 41 -43.56 -18.86 9.75
CA ILE A 41 -43.79 -18.97 11.20
C ILE A 41 -45.23 -18.65 11.45
N SER A 42 -46.04 -19.69 11.67
CA SER A 42 -47.48 -19.57 11.83
C SER A 42 -47.93 -19.58 13.30
N THR A 43 -47.06 -19.97 14.24
CA THR A 43 -47.42 -20.06 15.67
C THR A 43 -46.38 -19.37 16.57
N PRO A 44 -46.80 -18.79 17.71
CA PRO A 44 -45.90 -18.17 18.68
C PRO A 44 -44.83 -19.14 19.21
N GLU A 45 -45.14 -20.42 19.30
CA GLU A 45 -44.20 -21.45 19.78
C GLU A 45 -43.07 -21.73 18.75
N GLN A 46 -43.40 -21.66 17.46
CA GLN A 46 -42.40 -21.75 16.38
C GLN A 46 -41.46 -20.53 16.39
N TYR A 47 -42.02 -19.34 16.61
CA TYR A 47 -41.23 -18.10 16.72
C TYR A 47 -40.28 -18.17 17.91
N GLN A 48 -40.72 -18.64 19.07
CA GLN A 48 -39.87 -18.79 20.24
C GLN A 48 -38.72 -19.77 20.00
N LYS A 49 -39.00 -20.92 19.38
CA LYS A 49 -37.96 -21.90 19.01
C LYS A 49 -36.92 -21.33 18.03
N PHE A 50 -37.34 -20.47 17.11
CA PHE A 50 -36.44 -19.80 16.19
C PHE A 50 -35.49 -18.85 16.94
N ILE A 51 -36.03 -18.01 17.83
CA ILE A 51 -35.22 -17.11 18.67
C ILE A 51 -34.26 -17.91 19.55
N ASP A 52 -34.72 -19.00 20.18
CA ASP A 52 -33.88 -19.83 21.04
C ASP A 52 -32.72 -20.48 20.23
N ALA A 53 -33.00 -20.93 19.01
CA ALA A 53 -31.99 -21.52 18.14
C ALA A 53 -30.98 -20.47 17.66
N GLU A 54 -31.45 -19.27 17.35
CA GLU A 54 -30.55 -18.14 17.00
C GLU A 54 -29.64 -17.76 18.16
N GLN A 55 -30.19 -17.68 19.37
CA GLN A 55 -29.44 -17.39 20.57
C GLN A 55 -28.37 -18.47 20.86
N GLN A 56 -28.72 -19.74 20.72
CA GLN A 56 -27.79 -20.85 20.87
C GLN A 56 -26.61 -20.77 19.88
N ARG A 57 -26.86 -20.35 18.62
CA ARG A 57 -25.81 -20.16 17.63
C ARG A 57 -24.85 -19.04 18.04
N ILE A 58 -25.35 -17.91 18.51
CA ILE A 58 -24.54 -16.80 19.02
C ILE A 58 -23.68 -17.27 20.20
N GLU A 59 -24.27 -18.00 21.16
CA GLU A 59 -23.54 -18.54 22.30
C GLU A 59 -22.42 -19.49 21.84
N GLN A 60 -22.66 -20.34 20.84
CA GLN A 60 -21.64 -21.21 20.26
C GLN A 60 -20.48 -20.42 19.62
N ILE A 61 -20.77 -19.34 18.89
CA ILE A 61 -19.73 -18.47 18.32
C ILE A 61 -18.89 -17.86 19.44
N ILE A 62 -19.54 -17.31 20.45
CA ILE A 62 -18.87 -16.69 21.60
C ILE A 62 -18.00 -17.71 22.34
N ASP A 63 -18.50 -18.91 22.59
CA ASP A 63 -17.78 -19.96 23.29
C ASP A 63 -16.57 -20.45 22.48
N LYS A 64 -16.67 -20.57 21.17
CA LYS A 64 -15.54 -20.89 20.28
C LYS A 64 -14.47 -19.83 20.37
N VAL A 65 -14.85 -18.55 20.29
CA VAL A 65 -13.93 -17.44 20.40
C VAL A 65 -13.23 -17.42 21.77
N LYS A 66 -13.99 -17.54 22.86
CA LYS A 66 -13.43 -17.58 24.23
C LYS A 66 -12.51 -18.79 24.46
N SER A 67 -12.89 -19.93 23.93
CA SER A 67 -12.10 -21.16 24.09
C SER A 67 -10.81 -21.14 23.26
N SER A 68 -10.72 -20.32 22.20
CA SER A 68 -9.51 -20.15 21.43
C SER A 68 -8.38 -19.48 22.23
N GLY A 69 -8.75 -18.67 23.24
CA GLY A 69 -7.80 -17.89 24.04
C GLY A 69 -7.29 -16.63 23.33
N ALA A 70 -8.01 -16.12 22.33
CA ALA A 70 -7.72 -14.84 21.69
C ALA A 70 -8.18 -13.68 22.58
N ASP A 71 -7.32 -12.69 22.78
CA ASP A 71 -7.60 -11.44 23.50
C ASP A 71 -8.04 -10.34 22.55
N VAL A 72 -7.63 -10.45 21.28
CA VAL A 72 -7.88 -9.48 20.21
C VAL A 72 -8.36 -10.21 18.97
N ILE A 73 -9.43 -9.69 18.36
CA ILE A 73 -10.01 -10.23 17.14
C ILE A 73 -10.11 -9.15 16.09
N PHE A 74 -9.52 -9.42 14.93
CA PHE A 74 -9.71 -8.64 13.72
C PHE A 74 -10.51 -9.44 12.70
N CYS A 75 -11.59 -8.88 12.19
CA CYS A 75 -12.47 -9.53 11.23
C CYS A 75 -12.57 -8.69 9.95
N ALA A 76 -12.29 -9.32 8.80
CA ALA A 76 -12.47 -8.68 7.50
C ALA A 76 -13.95 -8.42 7.19
N GLU A 77 -14.78 -9.34 7.60
CA GLU A 77 -16.23 -9.28 7.42
C GLU A 77 -16.95 -8.64 8.62
N GLY A 78 -18.27 -8.80 8.70
CA GLY A 78 -19.09 -8.31 9.78
C GLY A 78 -18.96 -9.11 11.08
N ILE A 79 -19.21 -8.44 12.21
CA ILE A 79 -19.44 -9.08 13.50
C ILE A 79 -20.83 -8.67 13.97
N GLU A 80 -21.67 -9.65 14.26
CA GLU A 80 -23.01 -9.36 14.78
C GLU A 80 -22.95 -8.56 16.08
N SER A 81 -23.85 -7.60 16.25
CA SER A 81 -23.87 -6.70 17.40
C SER A 81 -23.90 -7.44 18.74
N ARG A 82 -24.68 -8.52 18.85
CA ARG A 82 -24.77 -9.32 20.09
C ARG A 82 -23.47 -10.03 20.42
N VAL A 83 -22.77 -10.55 19.40
CA VAL A 83 -21.43 -11.15 19.55
C VAL A 83 -20.44 -10.09 19.98
N LEU A 84 -20.43 -8.94 19.31
CA LEU A 84 -19.55 -7.82 19.61
C LEU A 84 -19.70 -7.32 21.05
N HIS A 85 -20.95 -7.19 21.52
CA HIS A 85 -21.26 -6.82 22.90
C HIS A 85 -20.75 -7.85 23.91
N SER A 86 -20.94 -9.13 23.65
CA SER A 86 -20.49 -10.20 24.53
C SER A 86 -18.97 -10.32 24.60
N LEU A 87 -18.27 -10.09 23.50
CA LEU A 87 -16.80 -10.04 23.45
C LEU A 87 -16.28 -8.87 24.29
N ALA A 88 -16.87 -7.66 24.12
CA ALA A 88 -16.53 -6.49 24.93
C ALA A 88 -16.74 -6.72 26.43
N ASP A 89 -17.88 -7.33 26.83
CA ASP A 89 -18.17 -7.68 28.22
C ASP A 89 -17.18 -8.71 28.80
N SER A 90 -16.57 -9.51 27.93
CA SER A 90 -15.53 -10.48 28.30
C SER A 90 -14.12 -9.90 28.30
N GLY A 91 -13.97 -8.61 27.97
CA GLY A 91 -12.69 -7.93 27.89
C GLY A 91 -11.89 -8.26 26.62
N ILE A 92 -12.50 -8.89 25.62
CA ILE A 92 -11.90 -9.21 24.34
C ILE A 92 -12.08 -8.01 23.39
N PHE A 93 -10.99 -7.51 22.82
CA PHE A 93 -11.05 -6.49 21.81
C PHE A 93 -11.49 -7.12 20.47
N ALA A 94 -12.45 -6.50 19.80
CA ALA A 94 -12.90 -6.97 18.49
C ALA A 94 -13.11 -5.78 17.53
N MET A 95 -12.64 -5.92 16.31
CA MET A 95 -12.82 -4.94 15.24
C MET A 95 -13.24 -5.64 13.95
N SER A 96 -14.30 -5.14 13.31
CA SER A 96 -14.90 -5.73 12.11
C SER A 96 -14.81 -4.81 10.90
N GLY A 97 -15.13 -5.36 9.72
CA GLY A 97 -15.20 -4.62 8.47
C GLY A 97 -13.85 -4.07 8.04
N LEU A 98 -12.79 -4.82 8.23
CA LEU A 98 -11.47 -4.53 7.70
C LEU A 98 -11.43 -4.94 6.23
N GLU A 99 -10.78 -4.16 5.40
CA GLU A 99 -10.51 -4.60 4.03
C GLU A 99 -9.61 -5.84 4.06
N ARG A 100 -9.86 -6.79 3.17
CA ARG A 100 -9.10 -8.05 3.15
C ARG A 100 -7.58 -7.86 3.10
N PRO A 101 -7.03 -6.94 2.27
CA PRO A 101 -5.58 -6.68 2.27
C PRO A 101 -5.06 -6.21 3.64
N MET A 102 -5.83 -5.36 4.34
CA MET A 102 -5.47 -4.91 5.69
C MET A 102 -5.52 -6.05 6.71
N ALA A 103 -6.48 -6.97 6.59
CA ALA A 103 -6.53 -8.16 7.43
C ALA A 103 -5.32 -9.09 7.19
N GLU A 104 -4.89 -9.25 5.94
CA GLU A 104 -3.70 -10.00 5.56
C GLU A 104 -2.43 -9.33 6.14
N ASP A 105 -2.31 -8.01 6.03
CA ASP A 105 -1.21 -7.24 6.63
C ASP A 105 -1.17 -7.39 8.17
N ILE A 106 -2.31 -7.35 8.84
CA ILE A 106 -2.40 -7.56 10.29
C ILE A 106 -1.97 -8.99 10.64
N ALA A 107 -2.42 -9.98 9.89
CA ALA A 107 -2.07 -11.38 10.12
C ALA A 107 -0.55 -11.59 9.97
N GLU A 108 0.06 -11.03 8.94
CA GLU A 108 1.51 -11.09 8.73
C GLU A 108 2.26 -10.36 9.85
N ALA A 109 1.84 -9.15 10.20
CA ALA A 109 2.47 -8.34 11.25
C ALA A 109 2.44 -9.03 12.62
N CYS A 110 1.34 -9.71 12.95
CA CYS A 110 1.16 -10.40 14.23
C CYS A 110 1.66 -11.84 14.22
N ALA A 111 2.22 -12.34 13.10
CA ALA A 111 2.54 -13.75 12.88
C ALA A 111 1.33 -14.67 13.10
N ALA A 112 0.11 -14.18 12.84
CA ALA A 112 -1.12 -14.93 12.83
C ALA A 112 -1.38 -15.54 11.44
N LYS A 113 -2.28 -16.52 11.38
CA LYS A 113 -2.82 -16.99 10.09
C LYS A 113 -4.21 -16.42 9.91
N LEU A 114 -4.52 -15.95 8.68
CA LEU A 114 -5.88 -15.59 8.32
C LEU A 114 -6.77 -16.84 8.40
N CYS A 115 -7.83 -16.74 9.16
CA CYS A 115 -8.70 -17.86 9.51
C CYS A 115 -10.02 -17.78 8.75
N ASP A 116 -10.29 -18.75 7.89
CA ASP A 116 -11.53 -18.82 7.10
C ASP A 116 -12.66 -19.53 7.85
N HIS A 117 -12.33 -20.26 8.93
CA HIS A 117 -13.30 -20.99 9.74
C HIS A 117 -13.03 -20.83 11.24
N LEU A 118 -14.09 -20.66 12.04
CA LEU A 118 -14.00 -20.51 13.49
C LEU A 118 -13.36 -21.70 14.21
N ASP A 119 -13.43 -22.90 13.62
CA ASP A 119 -12.88 -24.10 14.23
C ASP A 119 -11.34 -24.12 14.22
N ASP A 120 -10.71 -23.36 13.33
CA ASP A 120 -9.26 -23.26 13.18
C ASP A 120 -8.63 -22.14 14.01
N LEU A 121 -9.44 -21.39 14.75
CA LEU A 121 -9.05 -20.18 15.48
C LEU A 121 -7.87 -20.41 16.43
N SER A 122 -7.93 -21.48 17.22
CA SER A 122 -6.90 -21.80 18.23
C SER A 122 -5.53 -22.14 17.63
N ALA A 123 -5.51 -22.65 16.39
CA ALA A 123 -4.28 -23.01 15.67
C ALA A 123 -3.68 -21.83 14.85
N SER A 124 -4.42 -20.74 14.75
CA SER A 124 -4.11 -19.61 13.86
C SER A 124 -3.73 -18.33 14.61
N LEU A 125 -3.59 -18.39 15.93
CA LEU A 125 -3.30 -17.23 16.76
C LEU A 125 -1.90 -16.69 16.53
N GLY A 126 -1.80 -15.37 16.44
CA GLY A 126 -0.58 -14.61 16.52
C GLY A 126 -0.42 -13.90 17.87
N SER A 127 0.53 -12.98 17.96
CA SER A 127 0.79 -12.22 19.17
C SER A 127 1.14 -10.77 18.86
N ILE A 128 0.80 -9.88 19.79
CA ILE A 128 1.17 -8.47 19.80
C ILE A 128 1.79 -8.11 21.14
N GLU A 129 2.65 -7.11 21.17
CA GLU A 129 3.25 -6.56 22.39
C GLU A 129 2.35 -5.54 23.07
N GLY A 130 1.53 -4.85 22.27
CA GLY A 130 0.57 -3.88 22.79
C GLY A 130 -0.46 -3.48 21.73
N LEU A 131 -1.60 -3.01 22.23
CA LEU A 131 -2.67 -2.42 21.44
C LEU A 131 -3.14 -1.16 22.16
N GLU A 132 -3.20 -0.04 21.46
CA GLU A 132 -3.67 1.22 22.01
C GLU A 132 -4.58 1.94 21.01
N HIS A 133 -5.79 2.25 21.46
CA HIS A 133 -6.72 3.09 20.70
C HIS A 133 -6.54 4.56 21.12
N GLN A 134 -6.21 5.39 20.15
CA GLN A 134 -6.02 6.83 20.35
C GLN A 134 -7.12 7.62 19.63
N ARG A 135 -7.63 8.62 20.35
CA ARG A 135 -8.53 9.63 19.81
C ARG A 135 -7.80 10.97 19.74
N LEU A 136 -7.66 11.49 18.54
CA LEU A 136 -6.96 12.75 18.27
C LEU A 136 -7.99 13.81 17.88
N GLU A 137 -7.99 14.92 18.60
CA GLU A 137 -8.81 16.09 18.29
C GLU A 137 -7.95 17.07 17.50
N GLY A 138 -8.32 17.35 16.28
CA GLY A 138 -7.63 18.29 15.38
C GLY A 138 -8.58 19.29 14.75
N ALA A 139 -8.03 20.22 13.96
CA ALA A 139 -8.80 21.26 13.26
C ALA A 139 -9.82 20.66 12.25
N GLU A 140 -9.56 19.47 11.74
CA GLU A 140 -10.42 18.74 10.78
C GLU A 140 -11.45 17.82 11.48
N GLY A 141 -11.52 17.84 12.81
CA GLY A 141 -12.40 16.98 13.59
C GLY A 141 -11.68 15.93 14.42
N VAL A 142 -12.43 14.93 14.85
CA VAL A 142 -11.92 13.83 15.67
C VAL A 142 -11.48 12.69 14.76
N LYS A 143 -10.19 12.36 14.80
CA LYS A 143 -9.62 11.18 14.15
C LYS A 143 -9.35 10.11 15.21
N GLU A 144 -9.74 8.87 14.92
CA GLU A 144 -9.50 7.74 15.79
C GLU A 144 -8.54 6.77 15.08
N ARG A 145 -7.57 6.27 15.82
CA ARG A 145 -6.60 5.32 15.31
C ARG A 145 -6.32 4.23 16.33
N LEU A 146 -6.05 3.05 15.81
CA LEU A 146 -5.58 1.90 16.57
C LEU A 146 -4.10 1.71 16.28
N ILE A 147 -3.29 1.71 17.32
CA ILE A 147 -1.85 1.41 17.24
C ILE A 147 -1.67 -0.01 17.75
N ILE A 148 -1.03 -0.85 16.93
CA ILE A 148 -0.70 -2.23 17.26
C ILE A 148 0.82 -2.32 17.32
N GLU A 149 1.36 -2.61 18.49
CA GLU A 149 2.78 -2.84 18.70
C GLU A 149 3.07 -4.32 18.46
N VAL A 150 3.92 -4.60 17.51
CA VAL A 150 4.31 -5.94 17.08
C VAL A 150 5.81 -6.15 17.31
N GLY A 151 6.26 -7.38 17.42
CA GLY A 151 7.67 -7.67 17.66
C GLY A 151 8.59 -7.26 16.50
N GLU A 152 9.90 -7.26 16.77
CA GLU A 152 10.94 -6.73 15.85
C GLU A 152 11.08 -7.47 14.51
N ASN A 153 10.55 -8.68 14.38
CA ASN A 153 10.71 -9.54 13.19
C ASN A 153 9.49 -9.54 12.25
N THR A 154 8.78 -8.44 12.16
CA THR A 154 7.64 -8.32 11.25
C THR A 154 8.06 -7.84 9.88
N GLY A 155 7.50 -8.43 8.82
CA GLY A 155 7.74 -7.99 7.44
C GLY A 155 7.11 -6.62 7.10
N ILE A 156 6.34 -6.01 8.01
CA ILE A 156 5.54 -4.82 7.77
C ILE A 156 6.05 -3.63 8.60
N VAL A 157 6.23 -2.50 7.94
CA VAL A 157 6.58 -1.23 8.57
C VAL A 157 5.53 -0.18 8.19
N THR A 158 4.95 0.47 9.19
CA THR A 158 4.02 1.58 8.97
C THR A 158 4.75 2.91 9.09
N VAL A 159 4.71 3.72 8.04
CA VAL A 159 5.26 5.07 8.04
C VAL A 159 4.13 6.08 8.19
N GLN A 160 4.13 6.81 9.30
CA GLN A 160 3.17 7.87 9.53
C GLN A 160 3.70 9.20 9.00
N VAL A 161 2.94 9.82 8.10
CA VAL A 161 3.27 11.12 7.51
C VAL A 161 2.38 12.19 8.12
N GLY A 162 3.00 13.26 8.65
CA GLY A 162 2.30 14.46 9.11
C GLY A 162 2.35 15.54 8.02
N GLY A 163 1.30 16.35 7.93
CA GLY A 163 1.20 17.49 7.02
C GLY A 163 0.37 18.61 7.62
N THR A 164 0.47 19.79 7.03
CA THR A 164 -0.31 20.97 7.45
C THR A 164 -1.76 20.91 6.95
N ASP A 165 -1.98 20.17 5.86
CA ASP A 165 -3.28 19.88 5.27
C ASP A 165 -3.28 18.50 4.62
N GLY A 166 -4.47 18.00 4.24
CA GLY A 166 -4.62 16.68 3.62
C GLY A 166 -3.90 16.56 2.28
N VAL A 167 -3.91 17.61 1.46
CA VAL A 167 -3.30 17.60 0.12
C VAL A 167 -1.78 17.52 0.20
N ALA A 168 -1.17 18.28 1.11
CA ALA A 168 0.28 18.24 1.33
C ALA A 168 0.72 16.85 1.87
N ALA A 169 -0.05 16.26 2.78
CA ALA A 169 0.24 14.93 3.30
C ALA A 169 0.15 13.85 2.21
N GLU A 170 -0.87 13.89 1.36
CA GLU A 170 -1.04 12.94 0.24
C GLU A 170 0.10 13.03 -0.77
N GLU A 171 0.57 14.25 -1.07
CA GLU A 171 1.70 14.44 -1.99
C GLU A 171 3.01 13.90 -1.40
N ILE A 172 3.24 14.09 -0.09
CA ILE A 172 4.40 13.51 0.60
C ILE A 172 4.31 11.98 0.59
N ILE A 173 3.14 11.40 0.86
CA ILE A 173 2.91 9.96 0.84
C ILE A 173 3.23 9.40 -0.55
N ARG A 174 2.75 10.05 -1.62
CA ARG A 174 3.02 9.64 -3.00
C ARG A 174 4.52 9.66 -3.30
N GLY A 175 5.20 10.76 -2.99
CA GLY A 175 6.64 10.89 -3.21
C GLY A 175 7.46 9.88 -2.41
N LEU A 176 7.05 9.59 -1.17
CA LEU A 176 7.69 8.58 -0.34
C LEU A 176 7.49 7.16 -0.91
N PHE A 177 6.29 6.85 -1.37
CA PHE A 177 5.99 5.56 -1.99
C PHE A 177 6.83 5.34 -3.26
N ASP A 178 6.91 6.35 -4.14
CA ASP A 178 7.72 6.30 -5.36
C ASP A 178 9.20 6.11 -5.04
N SER A 179 9.70 6.80 -4.02
CA SER A 179 11.10 6.71 -3.58
C SER A 179 11.43 5.33 -3.01
N LEU A 180 10.57 4.78 -2.15
CA LEU A 180 10.72 3.43 -1.59
C LEU A 180 10.67 2.36 -2.68
N ARG A 181 9.71 2.46 -3.61
CA ARG A 181 9.60 1.53 -4.72
C ARG A 181 10.84 1.57 -5.61
N SER A 182 11.34 2.75 -5.95
CA SER A 182 12.59 2.90 -6.72
C SER A 182 13.77 2.28 -6.01
N ALA A 183 13.90 2.45 -4.69
CA ALA A 183 14.97 1.85 -3.91
C ALA A 183 14.87 0.32 -3.86
N CYS A 184 13.65 -0.23 -3.71
CA CYS A 184 13.42 -1.68 -3.76
C CYS A 184 13.81 -2.27 -5.11
N MET A 185 13.35 -1.67 -6.21
CA MET A 185 13.70 -2.11 -7.56
C MET A 185 15.19 -2.06 -7.84
N ALA A 186 15.87 -0.99 -7.41
CA ALA A 186 17.33 -0.89 -7.54
C ALA A 186 18.06 -1.99 -6.76
N LYS A 187 17.53 -2.39 -5.60
CA LYS A 187 18.06 -3.50 -4.80
C LYS A 187 17.82 -4.87 -5.46
N GLU A 188 16.63 -5.08 -6.04
CA GLU A 188 16.28 -6.31 -6.73
C GLU A 188 17.12 -6.52 -7.99
N ASP A 189 17.25 -5.48 -8.82
CA ASP A 189 18.03 -5.49 -10.07
C ASP A 189 19.54 -5.45 -9.82
N ASN A 190 19.98 -5.06 -8.62
CA ASN A 190 21.36 -4.80 -8.25
C ASN A 190 22.07 -3.86 -9.25
N SER A 191 21.34 -2.93 -9.84
CA SER A 191 21.81 -1.98 -10.83
C SER A 191 21.04 -0.66 -10.76
N ILE A 192 21.77 0.42 -11.02
CA ILE A 192 21.25 1.80 -11.04
C ILE A 192 21.80 2.55 -12.22
N ILE A 193 21.05 3.54 -12.68
CA ILE A 193 21.45 4.47 -13.75
C ILE A 193 21.39 5.90 -13.23
N LEU A 194 22.12 6.79 -13.89
CA LEU A 194 22.04 8.22 -13.60
C LEU A 194 20.71 8.81 -14.06
N GLY A 195 20.12 9.60 -13.17
CA GLY A 195 18.90 10.37 -13.43
C GLY A 195 19.15 11.61 -14.30
N GLY A 196 18.20 12.56 -14.21
CA GLY A 196 18.29 13.81 -14.97
C GLY A 196 18.24 13.64 -16.48
N GLY A 197 17.80 12.48 -16.99
CA GLY A 197 17.79 12.18 -18.42
C GLY A 197 19.19 11.96 -19.03
N SER A 198 20.22 11.79 -18.21
CA SER A 198 21.61 11.57 -18.66
C SER A 198 21.73 10.39 -19.61
N LEU A 199 21.25 9.22 -19.19
CA LEU A 199 21.33 8.00 -20.02
C LEU A 199 20.48 8.11 -21.28
N HIS A 200 19.33 8.77 -21.22
CA HIS A 200 18.46 9.01 -22.37
C HIS A 200 19.13 9.88 -23.43
N MET A 201 19.86 10.91 -22.98
CA MET A 201 20.67 11.75 -23.89
C MET A 201 21.80 10.95 -24.50
N ALA A 202 22.53 10.16 -23.72
CA ALA A 202 23.61 9.30 -24.23
C ALA A 202 23.08 8.30 -25.28
N ALA A 203 21.94 7.65 -24.99
CA ALA A 203 21.27 6.73 -25.92
C ALA A 203 20.84 7.45 -27.20
N SER A 204 20.21 8.64 -27.10
CA SER A 204 19.81 9.46 -28.25
C SER A 204 21.00 9.76 -29.18
N LEU A 205 22.14 10.16 -28.60
CA LEU A 205 23.34 10.44 -29.39
C LEU A 205 23.89 9.21 -30.10
N LYS A 206 23.86 8.04 -29.45
CA LYS A 206 24.26 6.77 -30.08
C LYS A 206 23.34 6.35 -31.20
N VAL A 207 22.04 6.53 -31.05
CA VAL A 207 21.06 6.27 -32.12
C VAL A 207 21.27 7.20 -33.30
N ARG A 208 21.58 8.49 -33.07
CA ARG A 208 21.89 9.45 -34.13
C ARG A 208 23.18 9.07 -34.88
N GLU A 209 24.23 8.67 -34.17
CA GLU A 209 25.45 8.17 -34.75
C GLU A 209 25.21 6.95 -35.64
N ALA A 210 24.40 5.98 -35.17
CA ALA A 210 24.02 4.83 -35.98
C ALA A 210 23.17 5.22 -37.20
N ALA A 211 22.27 6.22 -37.07
CA ALA A 211 21.44 6.73 -38.14
C ALA A 211 22.24 7.35 -39.31
N GLU A 212 23.43 7.92 -39.03
CA GLU A 212 24.29 8.46 -40.06
C GLU A 212 24.81 7.39 -41.04
N SER A 213 24.95 6.15 -40.57
CA SER A 213 25.38 5.02 -41.39
C SER A 213 24.21 4.29 -42.10
N CYS A 214 22.96 4.62 -41.80
CA CYS A 214 21.77 4.01 -42.41
C CYS A 214 21.34 4.75 -43.69
N PRO A 215 21.37 4.11 -44.85
CA PRO A 215 20.83 4.70 -46.08
C PRO A 215 19.32 4.58 -46.14
N GLY A 216 18.63 5.67 -46.50
CA GLY A 216 17.21 5.60 -46.83
C GLY A 216 16.24 6.08 -45.73
N ARG A 217 14.99 5.60 -45.81
CA ARG A 217 13.89 6.04 -44.92
C ARG A 217 14.03 5.58 -43.47
N GLU A 218 14.73 4.52 -43.22
CA GLU A 218 15.03 3.97 -41.89
C GLU A 218 15.73 4.98 -41.00
N ARG A 219 16.59 5.83 -41.60
CA ARG A 219 17.22 6.96 -40.90
C ARG A 219 16.22 7.88 -40.24
N LEU A 220 15.11 8.17 -40.90
CA LEU A 220 14.07 9.08 -40.38
C LEU A 220 13.41 8.50 -39.13
N ALA A 221 13.17 7.19 -39.11
CA ALA A 221 12.63 6.50 -37.95
C ALA A 221 13.63 6.52 -36.77
N MET A 222 14.92 6.28 -37.04
CA MET A 222 15.96 6.38 -36.02
C MET A 222 16.10 7.78 -35.45
N GLU A 223 16.02 8.82 -36.28
CA GLU A 223 16.05 10.21 -35.82
C GLU A 223 14.79 10.58 -35.02
N ALA A 224 13.61 10.03 -35.35
CA ALA A 224 12.40 10.21 -34.59
C ALA A 224 12.51 9.53 -33.20
N PHE A 225 13.03 8.32 -33.16
CA PHE A 225 13.27 7.59 -31.91
C PHE A 225 14.28 8.33 -31.01
N ALA A 226 15.39 8.83 -31.58
CA ALA A 226 16.35 9.64 -30.82
C ALA A 226 15.71 10.91 -30.23
N ARG A 227 14.80 11.56 -30.98
CA ARG A 227 14.05 12.71 -30.46
C ARG A 227 13.08 12.31 -29.33
N ALA A 228 12.43 11.15 -29.43
CA ALA A 228 11.55 10.64 -28.38
C ALA A 228 12.31 10.37 -27.07
N LEU A 229 13.54 9.83 -27.14
CA LEU A 229 14.40 9.68 -25.94
C LEU A 229 14.75 11.04 -25.31
N GLU A 230 14.95 12.08 -26.11
CA GLU A 230 15.25 13.43 -25.61
C GLU A 230 14.04 14.13 -24.97
N ALA A 231 12.83 13.59 -25.11
CA ALA A 231 11.64 14.15 -24.48
C ALA A 231 11.72 14.15 -22.94
N ILE A 232 12.43 13.18 -22.35
CA ILE A 232 12.63 13.10 -20.88
C ILE A 232 13.45 14.28 -20.35
N PRO A 233 14.69 14.52 -20.79
CA PRO A 233 15.45 15.69 -20.33
C PRO A 233 14.78 17.01 -20.72
N ALA A 234 14.08 17.09 -21.88
CA ALA A 234 13.33 18.26 -22.27
C ALA A 234 12.19 18.58 -21.28
N ALA A 235 11.45 17.57 -20.84
CA ALA A 235 10.37 17.74 -19.87
C ALA A 235 10.91 18.17 -18.51
N LEU A 236 12.04 17.62 -18.06
CA LEU A 236 12.68 18.01 -16.80
C LEU A 236 13.10 19.50 -16.83
N ALA A 237 13.74 19.96 -17.90
CA ALA A 237 14.10 21.36 -18.05
C ALA A 237 12.87 22.29 -18.06
N SER A 238 11.85 21.92 -18.82
CA SER A 238 10.61 22.68 -18.92
C SER A 238 9.85 22.76 -17.58
N ASN A 239 9.79 21.67 -16.82
CA ASN A 239 9.17 21.63 -15.49
C ASN A 239 9.89 22.52 -14.49
N ALA A 240 11.19 22.70 -14.63
CA ALA A 240 11.98 23.60 -13.83
C ALA A 240 11.93 25.05 -14.29
N GLY A 241 11.21 25.36 -15.40
CA GLY A 241 11.04 26.70 -15.94
C GLY A 241 12.13 27.16 -16.91
N GLU A 242 13.01 26.25 -17.33
CA GLU A 242 14.08 26.54 -18.30
C GLU A 242 13.62 26.29 -19.75
N ASP A 243 14.30 26.93 -20.72
CA ASP A 243 14.04 26.66 -22.13
C ASP A 243 14.55 25.26 -22.51
N LYS A 244 13.62 24.41 -22.94
CA LYS A 244 13.93 23.01 -23.28
C LYS A 244 14.89 22.87 -24.46
N ILE A 245 14.90 23.84 -25.40
CA ILE A 245 15.75 23.77 -26.59
C ILE A 245 17.19 24.10 -26.21
N ASP A 246 17.38 25.16 -25.45
CA ASP A 246 18.70 25.57 -24.98
C ASP A 246 19.30 24.51 -24.05
N ALA A 247 18.51 23.97 -23.13
CA ALA A 247 18.92 22.89 -22.23
C ALA A 247 19.36 21.62 -23.01
N LEU A 248 18.60 21.20 -24.02
CA LEU A 248 18.97 20.05 -24.86
C LEU A 248 20.24 20.29 -25.68
N LEU A 249 20.43 21.51 -26.24
CA LEU A 249 21.62 21.84 -27.00
C LEU A 249 22.88 21.81 -26.13
N GLU A 250 22.79 22.37 -24.94
CA GLU A 250 23.90 22.36 -23.98
C GLU A 250 24.19 20.93 -23.48
N LEU A 251 23.14 20.15 -23.13
CA LEU A 251 23.32 18.77 -22.68
C LEU A 251 23.97 17.88 -23.75
N ARG A 252 23.56 18.03 -25.02
CA ARG A 252 24.21 17.34 -26.15
C ARG A 252 25.70 17.75 -26.28
N SER A 253 26.03 19.03 -26.07
CA SER A 253 27.40 19.54 -26.11
C SER A 253 28.26 18.91 -25.01
N LEU A 254 27.71 18.83 -23.79
CA LEU A 254 28.39 18.19 -22.64
C LEU A 254 28.69 16.72 -22.92
N HIS A 255 27.70 15.95 -23.39
CA HIS A 255 27.93 14.54 -23.74
C HIS A 255 28.96 14.34 -24.86
N ARG A 256 28.94 15.20 -25.89
CA ARG A 256 29.93 15.15 -26.99
C ARG A 256 31.33 15.49 -26.52
N SER A 257 31.48 16.33 -25.50
CA SER A 257 32.78 16.66 -24.90
C SER A 257 33.33 15.59 -23.95
N GLY A 258 32.57 14.46 -23.78
CA GLY A 258 32.99 13.33 -22.95
C GLY A 258 32.39 13.33 -21.54
N ASN A 259 31.56 14.31 -21.18
CA ASN A 259 30.91 14.37 -19.87
C ASN A 259 29.61 13.52 -19.88
N SER A 260 29.78 12.20 -19.91
CA SER A 260 28.67 11.23 -19.98
C SER A 260 27.75 11.24 -18.76
N ASN A 261 28.20 11.81 -17.64
CA ASN A 261 27.43 11.88 -16.39
C ASN A 261 26.57 13.15 -16.30
N SER A 262 26.50 13.94 -17.36
CA SER A 262 25.70 15.15 -17.40
C SER A 262 24.20 14.83 -17.64
N GLY A 263 23.33 15.51 -16.93
CA GLY A 263 21.88 15.44 -17.08
C GLY A 263 21.25 16.78 -16.71
N ILE A 264 19.92 16.83 -16.62
CA ILE A 264 19.21 18.00 -16.13
C ILE A 264 19.20 17.94 -14.59
N THR A 265 19.78 18.95 -13.97
CA THR A 265 19.85 19.10 -12.51
C THR A 265 18.51 19.58 -11.94
N GLN A 266 18.38 19.62 -10.62
CA GLN A 266 17.18 20.14 -9.95
C GLN A 266 16.85 21.60 -10.32
N SER A 267 17.86 22.39 -10.71
CA SER A 267 17.65 23.76 -11.20
C SER A 267 17.14 23.85 -12.65
N GLY A 268 16.96 22.72 -13.33
CA GLY A 268 16.54 22.68 -14.74
C GLY A 268 17.68 22.86 -15.74
N LYS A 269 18.89 23.14 -15.28
CA LYS A 269 20.06 23.37 -16.13
C LYS A 269 20.87 22.10 -16.34
N PRO A 270 21.48 21.93 -17.51
CA PRO A 270 22.41 20.86 -17.75
C PRO A 270 23.62 20.93 -16.80
N GLY A 271 24.06 19.80 -16.27
CA GLY A 271 25.18 19.72 -15.35
C GLY A 271 25.49 18.29 -14.94
N GLU A 272 26.53 18.09 -14.15
CA GLU A 272 26.90 16.79 -13.62
C GLU A 272 25.84 16.29 -12.62
N ILE A 273 25.45 15.02 -12.77
CA ILE A 273 24.51 14.34 -11.87
C ILE A 273 25.32 13.43 -10.95
N ASP A 274 25.33 13.74 -9.66
CA ASP A 274 26.08 13.04 -8.61
C ASP A 274 25.19 12.30 -7.60
N SER A 275 23.91 12.68 -7.49
CA SER A 275 23.01 12.21 -6.42
C SER A 275 21.65 11.71 -6.90
N ALA A 276 21.33 11.79 -8.19
CA ALA A 276 20.07 11.31 -8.74
C ALA A 276 20.28 9.95 -9.42
N TRP A 277 19.84 8.90 -8.73
CA TRP A 277 19.94 7.52 -9.19
C TRP A 277 18.55 6.94 -9.44
N LEU A 278 18.42 6.15 -10.51
CA LEU A 278 17.19 5.47 -10.90
C LEU A 278 17.46 3.97 -11.07
N PRO A 279 16.46 3.11 -10.86
CA PRO A 279 16.57 1.70 -11.21
C PRO A 279 16.69 1.52 -12.73
N THR A 280 17.36 0.49 -13.17
CA THR A 280 17.57 0.18 -14.61
C THR A 280 16.25 -0.05 -15.34
N TYR A 281 15.25 -0.57 -14.66
CA TYR A 281 13.87 -0.72 -15.14
C TYR A 281 13.27 0.57 -15.73
N THR A 282 13.63 1.75 -15.17
CA THR A 282 13.18 3.04 -15.68
C THR A 282 13.63 3.28 -17.13
N LEU A 283 14.82 2.79 -17.49
CA LEU A 283 15.34 2.87 -18.85
C LEU A 283 14.53 1.99 -19.81
N GLU A 284 14.23 0.77 -19.42
CA GLU A 284 13.48 -0.18 -20.27
C GLU A 284 12.11 0.36 -20.62
N HIS A 285 11.38 0.93 -19.64
CA HIS A 285 10.09 1.58 -19.88
C HIS A 285 10.19 2.82 -20.76
N SER A 286 11.21 3.65 -20.56
CA SER A 286 11.38 4.86 -21.38
C SER A 286 11.78 4.55 -22.81
N ILE A 287 12.55 3.49 -23.05
CA ILE A 287 12.83 2.98 -24.39
C ILE A 287 11.56 2.47 -25.06
N SER A 288 10.75 1.68 -24.36
CA SER A 288 9.45 1.19 -24.87
C SER A 288 8.54 2.35 -25.28
N ALA A 289 8.38 3.35 -24.40
CA ALA A 289 7.58 4.54 -24.70
C ALA A 289 8.14 5.35 -25.87
N ALA A 290 9.48 5.44 -26.01
CA ALA A 290 10.11 6.11 -27.12
C ALA A 290 9.85 5.37 -28.45
N CYS A 291 9.85 4.03 -28.46
CA CYS A 291 9.47 3.22 -29.62
C CYS A 291 8.02 3.44 -30.04
N GLU A 292 7.10 3.56 -29.07
CA GLU A 292 5.68 3.82 -29.36
C GLU A 292 5.44 5.24 -29.90
N SER A 293 6.30 6.19 -29.52
CA SER A 293 6.17 7.62 -29.89
C SER A 293 6.84 7.96 -31.22
N ALA A 294 7.71 7.08 -31.73
CA ALA A 294 8.46 7.29 -32.97
C ALA A 294 7.71 6.81 -34.22
#